data_94797e541edc2859faf55a0f3c65ff78
#
_entry.id   94797e541edc2859faf55a0f3c65ff78
#
_cell.length_a   1.000
_cell.length_b   1.000
_cell.length_c   1.000
_cell.angle_alpha   90.00
_cell.angle_beta   90.00
_cell.angle_gamma   90.00
#
_symmetry.space_group_name_H-M   'P 1'
#
loop_
_entity.id
_entity.type
_entity.pdbx_description
1 polymer ?
#
loop_
_entity_poly.entity_id
_entity_poly.type
_entity_poly.pdbx_seq_one_letter_code
_entity_poly.pdbx_strand_id
1 'polypeptide(L)'
;MNRRELIASTAAVAPVPWDLTVGLINATVQIDQPLDASTRKVGTGFLISAPKPDGTPRVVLVTAAHVFNVLPGAEARIGWRTPEANGAWKFTPGNLTIRDASGAPLWTQHPERDVAVMEVAAPAAFAQAAIPLGWLADDTTFDRWRVGPGDELMALGYPHGLSANKAGFPILRLGRISSWPLTPIRHFPIFLLDFAVSQGNSGGPVFWTPAVDRLPGAPTPDHPYIAGVLVQEVQGGGEGLELGVVAHAQYVREAIALLDQSTAAPETQSKAAQ
;
A
#
# COMPACT_ATOMS: atom_id res chain seq x y z
N MET A 1 54.07 -27.42 -5.94
CA MET A 1 52.67 -27.90 -5.82
C MET A 1 51.80 -26.72 -5.46
N ASN A 2 51.22 -26.07 -6.46
CA ASN A 2 50.39 -24.88 -6.25
C ASN A 2 48.95 -25.32 -5.97
N ARG A 3 48.45 -25.04 -4.76
CA ARG A 3 47.00 -25.10 -4.46
C ARG A 3 46.33 -23.93 -5.17
N ARG A 4 45.65 -24.18 -6.27
CA ARG A 4 44.69 -23.24 -6.80
C ARG A 4 43.46 -23.28 -5.87
N GLU A 5 43.23 -22.20 -5.17
CA GLU A 5 41.98 -21.94 -4.47
C GLU A 5 40.85 -21.90 -5.50
N LEU A 6 39.97 -22.89 -5.44
CA LEU A 6 38.68 -22.83 -6.12
C LEU A 6 37.86 -21.77 -5.36
N ILE A 7 37.84 -20.54 -5.87
CA ILE A 7 36.83 -19.55 -5.48
C ILE A 7 35.53 -20.05 -6.14
N ALA A 8 34.68 -20.67 -5.34
CA ALA A 8 33.32 -20.96 -5.72
C ALA A 8 32.59 -19.62 -5.92
N SER A 9 32.49 -19.18 -7.16
CA SER A 9 31.59 -18.09 -7.54
C SER A 9 30.18 -18.57 -7.24
N THR A 10 29.60 -18.11 -6.14
CA THR A 10 28.15 -18.19 -5.92
C THR A 10 27.50 -17.29 -6.95
N ALA A 11 27.19 -17.86 -8.12
CA ALA A 11 26.35 -17.18 -9.09
C ALA A 11 25.06 -16.80 -8.35
N ALA A 12 24.80 -15.50 -8.23
CA ALA A 12 23.54 -15.01 -7.70
C ALA A 12 22.43 -15.62 -8.57
N VAL A 13 21.54 -16.37 -7.96
CA VAL A 13 20.36 -16.89 -8.66
C VAL A 13 19.58 -15.69 -9.15
N ALA A 14 19.32 -15.60 -10.46
CA ALA A 14 18.51 -14.55 -11.02
C ALA A 14 17.12 -14.59 -10.35
N PRO A 15 16.58 -13.42 -9.91
CA PRO A 15 15.27 -13.38 -9.28
C PRO A 15 14.22 -13.94 -10.25
N VAL A 16 13.31 -14.77 -9.75
CA VAL A 16 12.19 -15.26 -10.54
C VAL A 16 11.18 -14.15 -10.78
N PRO A 17 10.43 -14.15 -11.91
CA PRO A 17 9.54 -13.04 -12.26
C PRO A 17 8.52 -12.63 -11.18
N TRP A 18 8.11 -13.57 -10.31
CA TRP A 18 7.12 -13.32 -9.25
C TRP A 18 7.74 -12.84 -7.91
N ASP A 19 9.07 -12.78 -7.75
CA ASP A 19 9.72 -12.31 -6.52
C ASP A 19 9.30 -10.88 -6.14
N LEU A 20 9.17 -10.00 -7.14
CA LEU A 20 8.72 -8.63 -6.93
C LEU A 20 7.29 -8.55 -6.43
N THR A 21 6.40 -9.39 -6.97
CA THR A 21 5.01 -9.50 -6.49
C THR A 21 4.96 -10.03 -5.06
N VAL A 22 5.80 -11.01 -4.71
CA VAL A 22 5.91 -11.52 -3.34
C VAL A 22 6.40 -10.42 -2.38
N GLY A 23 7.33 -9.57 -2.81
CA GLY A 23 7.75 -8.39 -2.04
C GLY A 23 6.57 -7.49 -1.68
N LEU A 24 5.71 -7.17 -2.67
CA LEU A 24 4.51 -6.36 -2.45
C LEU A 24 3.47 -7.07 -1.57
N ILE A 25 3.29 -8.38 -1.72
CA ILE A 25 2.46 -9.20 -0.83
C ILE A 25 2.96 -9.09 0.61
N ASN A 26 4.27 -9.14 0.83
CA ASN A 26 4.86 -9.03 2.16
C ASN A 26 4.70 -7.64 2.79
N ALA A 27 4.65 -6.59 1.98
CA ALA A 27 4.40 -5.21 2.44
C ALA A 27 2.92 -4.91 2.68
N THR A 28 1.98 -5.76 2.25
CA THR A 28 0.54 -5.53 2.38
C THR A 28 0.00 -6.14 3.66
N VAL A 29 -0.83 -5.41 4.40
CA VAL A 29 -1.36 -5.76 5.72
C VAL A 29 -2.87 -5.59 5.78
N GLN A 30 -3.52 -6.41 6.62
CA GLN A 30 -4.91 -6.20 7.01
C GLN A 30 -4.98 -5.16 8.12
N ILE A 31 -5.97 -4.28 8.05
CA ILE A 31 -6.36 -3.37 9.14
C ILE A 31 -7.75 -3.78 9.56
N ASP A 32 -7.97 -4.08 10.84
CA ASP A 32 -9.30 -4.40 11.30
C ASP A 32 -9.59 -3.87 12.70
N GLN A 33 -10.88 -3.74 13.02
CA GLN A 33 -11.36 -3.46 14.37
C GLN A 33 -12.58 -4.35 14.66
N PRO A 34 -12.50 -5.27 15.64
CA PRO A 34 -13.67 -5.97 16.13
C PRO A 34 -14.68 -5.00 16.71
N LEU A 35 -15.95 -5.15 16.36
CA LEU A 35 -17.07 -4.40 16.91
C LEU A 35 -17.77 -5.22 18.00
N ASP A 36 -17.88 -6.52 17.78
CA ASP A 36 -18.42 -7.51 18.73
C ASP A 36 -17.78 -8.89 18.48
N ALA A 37 -18.34 -9.96 19.06
CA ALA A 37 -17.80 -11.32 18.93
C ALA A 37 -17.87 -11.89 17.50
N SER A 38 -18.71 -11.34 16.63
CA SER A 38 -19.02 -11.87 15.29
C SER A 38 -18.73 -10.88 14.15
N THR A 39 -18.68 -9.58 14.45
CA THR A 39 -18.55 -8.53 13.44
C THR A 39 -17.27 -7.72 13.62
N ARG A 40 -16.70 -7.28 12.51
CA ARG A 40 -15.52 -6.41 12.48
C ARG A 40 -15.57 -5.50 11.27
N LYS A 41 -14.99 -4.31 11.40
CA LYS A 41 -14.63 -3.48 10.25
C LYS A 41 -13.27 -3.93 9.75
N VAL A 42 -13.12 -3.98 8.43
CA VAL A 42 -11.88 -4.46 7.79
C VAL A 42 -11.52 -3.54 6.64
N GLY A 43 -10.23 -3.30 6.48
CA GLY A 43 -9.61 -2.63 5.36
C GLY A 43 -8.25 -3.25 5.04
N THR A 44 -7.64 -2.73 4.02
CA THR A 44 -6.29 -3.08 3.60
C THR A 44 -5.37 -1.88 3.77
N GLY A 45 -4.11 -2.13 4.05
CA GLY A 45 -3.05 -1.13 3.99
C GLY A 45 -1.77 -1.74 3.42
N PHE A 46 -0.81 -0.90 3.11
CA PHE A 46 0.52 -1.32 2.69
C PHE A 46 1.59 -0.40 3.26
N LEU A 47 2.80 -0.91 3.34
CA LEU A 47 3.91 -0.24 4.00
C LEU A 47 4.85 0.40 2.99
N ILE A 48 5.19 1.67 3.21
CA ILE A 48 6.17 2.44 2.45
C ILE A 48 7.38 2.72 3.33
N SER A 49 8.58 2.46 2.79
CA SER A 49 9.83 2.97 3.35
C SER A 49 10.01 4.42 2.91
N ALA A 50 9.68 5.35 3.81
CA ALA A 50 9.73 6.79 3.59
C ALA A 50 10.56 7.45 4.69
N PRO A 51 11.90 7.55 4.53
CA PRO A 51 12.75 8.23 5.50
C PRO A 51 12.26 9.63 5.81
N LYS A 52 12.44 10.09 7.05
CA LYS A 52 12.14 11.46 7.46
C LYS A 52 13.06 12.46 6.71
N PRO A 53 12.72 13.74 6.69
CA PRO A 53 13.56 14.76 6.03
C PRO A 53 15.02 14.82 6.55
N ASP A 54 15.25 14.41 7.80
CA ASP A 54 16.57 14.30 8.40
C ASP A 54 17.33 13.00 8.06
N GLY A 55 16.73 12.14 7.22
CA GLY A 55 17.29 10.84 6.82
C GLY A 55 16.97 9.68 7.78
N THR A 56 16.29 9.92 8.90
CA THR A 56 15.91 8.86 9.84
C THR A 56 15.01 7.83 9.17
N PRO A 57 15.34 6.52 9.22
CA PRO A 57 14.49 5.48 8.66
C PRO A 57 13.09 5.48 9.29
N ARG A 58 12.07 5.36 8.44
CA ARG A 58 10.66 5.34 8.86
C ARG A 58 9.85 4.43 7.97
N VAL A 59 8.91 3.71 8.56
CA VAL A 59 7.87 2.96 7.86
C VAL A 59 6.54 3.69 8.00
N VAL A 60 5.90 3.91 6.87
CA VAL A 60 4.60 4.57 6.78
C VAL A 60 3.56 3.58 6.29
N LEU A 61 2.50 3.40 7.06
CA LEU A 61 1.30 2.67 6.66
C LEU A 61 0.45 3.59 5.78
N VAL A 62 0.07 3.10 4.61
CA VAL A 62 -0.82 3.76 3.66
C VAL A 62 -2.13 2.98 3.58
N THR A 63 -3.24 3.69 3.54
CA THR A 63 -4.58 3.10 3.33
C THR A 63 -5.53 4.14 2.73
N ALA A 64 -6.76 3.77 2.41
CA ALA A 64 -7.81 4.73 2.10
C ALA A 64 -8.26 5.44 3.39
N ALA A 65 -8.50 6.75 3.33
CA ALA A 65 -8.84 7.54 4.53
C ALA A 65 -10.14 7.04 5.21
N HIS A 66 -11.13 6.64 4.40
CA HIS A 66 -12.38 6.10 4.94
C HIS A 66 -12.17 4.82 5.76
N VAL A 67 -11.09 4.04 5.52
CA VAL A 67 -10.79 2.84 6.32
C VAL A 67 -10.61 3.22 7.78
N PHE A 68 -9.82 4.27 8.09
CA PHE A 68 -9.69 4.76 9.46
C PHE A 68 -10.94 5.49 9.96
N ASN A 69 -11.61 6.26 9.09
CA ASN A 69 -12.77 7.06 9.46
C ASN A 69 -13.95 6.20 9.94
N VAL A 70 -14.14 5.00 9.38
CA VAL A 70 -15.24 4.09 9.78
C VAL A 70 -14.91 3.22 11.00
N LEU A 71 -13.68 3.27 11.53
CA LEU A 71 -13.29 2.57 12.75
C LEU A 71 -13.69 3.43 13.96
N PRO A 72 -14.64 2.99 14.82
CA PRO A 72 -15.18 3.82 15.88
C PRO A 72 -14.23 3.98 17.09
N GLY A 73 -13.32 3.03 17.31
CA GLY A 73 -12.43 3.01 18.49
C GLY A 73 -11.10 3.70 18.26
N ALA A 74 -10.36 3.93 19.33
CA ALA A 74 -9.00 4.45 19.28
C ALA A 74 -7.96 3.38 18.91
N GLU A 75 -8.30 2.11 19.15
CA GLU A 75 -7.41 0.96 18.87
C GLU A 75 -7.98 0.15 17.71
N ALA A 76 -7.17 -0.05 16.69
CA ALA A 76 -7.36 -1.02 15.62
C ALA A 76 -6.35 -2.16 15.76
N ARG A 77 -6.40 -3.13 14.86
CA ARG A 77 -5.38 -4.17 14.74
C ARG A 77 -4.74 -4.11 13.35
N ILE A 78 -3.44 -4.37 13.30
CA ILE A 78 -2.67 -4.55 12.08
C ILE A 78 -2.21 -5.99 11.95
N GLY A 79 -2.46 -6.61 10.81
CA GLY A 79 -2.23 -8.04 10.57
C GLY A 79 -0.78 -8.35 10.21
N TRP A 80 0.07 -8.57 11.20
CA TRP A 80 1.43 -9.05 10.97
C TRP A 80 1.46 -10.54 10.66
N ARG A 81 2.50 -10.95 9.96
CA ARG A 81 2.80 -12.36 9.65
C ARG A 81 4.22 -12.67 10.07
N THR A 82 4.42 -13.79 10.74
CA THR A 82 5.74 -14.21 11.25
C THR A 82 6.12 -15.54 10.62
N PRO A 83 7.29 -15.66 9.98
CA PRO A 83 7.79 -16.95 9.53
C PRO A 83 8.16 -17.82 10.74
N GLU A 84 7.89 -19.11 10.64
CA GLU A 84 8.25 -20.12 11.63
C GLU A 84 9.42 -20.98 11.12
N ALA A 85 10.17 -21.58 12.04
CA ALA A 85 11.39 -22.34 11.72
C ALA A 85 11.14 -23.55 10.81
N ASN A 86 9.91 -24.07 10.77
CA ASN A 86 9.49 -25.19 9.91
C ASN A 86 9.05 -24.75 8.49
N GLY A 87 9.23 -23.46 8.14
CA GLY A 87 8.80 -22.89 6.86
C GLY A 87 7.32 -22.50 6.82
N ALA A 88 6.56 -22.71 7.90
CA ALA A 88 5.19 -22.20 8.02
C ALA A 88 5.18 -20.70 8.35
N TRP A 89 3.99 -20.11 8.28
CA TRP A 89 3.75 -18.71 8.63
C TRP A 89 2.59 -18.63 9.61
N LYS A 90 2.72 -17.73 10.57
CA LYS A 90 1.69 -17.46 11.58
C LYS A 90 1.15 -16.04 11.43
N PHE A 91 -0.18 -15.91 11.47
CA PHE A 91 -0.85 -14.61 11.60
C PHE A 91 -0.74 -14.12 13.05
N THR A 92 -0.18 -12.94 13.24
CA THR A 92 0.08 -12.35 14.56
C THR A 92 -0.39 -10.90 14.56
N PRO A 93 -1.70 -10.63 14.74
CA PRO A 93 -2.21 -9.26 14.75
C PRO A 93 -1.61 -8.47 15.91
N GLY A 94 -1.15 -7.24 15.63
CA GLY A 94 -0.67 -6.29 16.61
C GLY A 94 -1.68 -5.16 16.85
N ASN A 95 -1.58 -4.48 17.98
CA ASN A 95 -2.36 -3.28 18.23
C ASN A 95 -1.86 -2.13 17.36
N LEU A 96 -2.80 -1.31 16.90
CA LEU A 96 -2.57 -0.10 16.12
C LEU A 96 -3.41 1.02 16.74
N THR A 97 -2.77 1.86 17.56
CA THR A 97 -3.42 3.06 18.11
C THR A 97 -3.62 4.05 16.98
N ILE A 98 -4.87 4.34 16.65
CA ILE A 98 -5.25 5.23 15.55
C ILE A 98 -5.79 6.57 16.02
N ARG A 99 -6.09 6.73 17.32
CA ARG A 99 -6.49 8.01 17.92
C ARG A 99 -5.78 8.19 19.25
N ASP A 100 -5.52 9.43 19.60
CA ASP A 100 -4.98 9.80 20.91
C ASP A 100 -6.06 9.77 22.03
N ALA A 101 -5.66 10.10 23.23
CA ALA A 101 -6.56 10.12 24.39
C ALA A 101 -7.70 11.14 24.29
N SER A 102 -7.58 12.15 23.42
CA SER A 102 -8.64 13.12 23.12
C SER A 102 -9.60 12.65 22.01
N GLY A 103 -9.28 11.53 21.35
CA GLY A 103 -9.99 11.02 20.19
C GLY A 103 -9.52 11.62 18.87
N ALA A 104 -8.48 12.46 18.87
CA ALA A 104 -7.92 13.03 17.65
C ALA A 104 -7.18 11.97 16.83
N PRO A 105 -7.26 12.01 15.48
CA PRO A 105 -6.61 11.05 14.61
C PRO A 105 -5.08 11.14 14.69
N LEU A 106 -4.41 9.99 14.73
CA LEU A 106 -2.96 9.87 14.65
C LEU A 106 -2.47 9.63 13.20
N TRP A 107 -3.39 9.63 12.25
CA TRP A 107 -3.06 9.54 10.82
C TRP A 107 -3.19 10.92 10.16
N THR A 108 -2.45 11.11 9.09
CA THR A 108 -2.57 12.26 8.20
C THR A 108 -3.39 11.87 6.98
N GLN A 109 -4.50 12.58 6.74
CA GLN A 109 -5.35 12.39 5.58
C GLN A 109 -5.00 13.43 4.50
N HIS A 110 -4.99 13.01 3.24
CA HIS A 110 -4.93 13.96 2.13
C HIS A 110 -6.21 14.82 2.10
N PRO A 111 -6.10 16.17 1.95
CA PRO A 111 -7.24 17.06 2.13
C PRO A 111 -8.35 16.86 1.09
N GLU A 112 -8.02 16.39 -0.10
CA GLU A 112 -8.97 16.29 -1.21
C GLU A 112 -9.18 14.85 -1.70
N ARG A 113 -8.40 13.87 -1.23
CA ARG A 113 -8.41 12.50 -1.76
C ARG A 113 -8.57 11.49 -0.63
N ASP A 114 -9.18 10.39 -0.94
CA ASP A 114 -9.41 9.29 0.01
C ASP A 114 -8.13 8.47 0.23
N VAL A 115 -7.10 9.13 0.73
CA VAL A 115 -5.78 8.56 1.05
C VAL A 115 -5.39 9.01 2.44
N ALA A 116 -4.93 8.09 3.27
CA ALA A 116 -4.40 8.35 4.60
C ALA A 116 -3.07 7.63 4.83
N VAL A 117 -2.21 8.26 5.60
CA VAL A 117 -0.87 7.76 5.95
C VAL A 117 -0.62 7.89 7.45
N MET A 118 0.14 6.95 8.01
CA MET A 118 0.49 6.98 9.43
C MET A 118 1.86 6.33 9.64
N GLU A 119 2.73 6.94 10.46
CA GLU A 119 3.98 6.29 10.88
C GLU A 119 3.67 5.08 11.77
N VAL A 120 4.32 3.94 11.53
CA VAL A 120 4.09 2.71 12.30
C VAL A 120 5.40 2.04 12.70
N ALA A 121 5.42 1.45 13.89
CA ALA A 121 6.49 0.58 14.34
C ALA A 121 6.27 -0.82 13.74
N ALA A 122 6.85 -1.07 12.56
CA ALA A 122 6.74 -2.35 11.88
C ALA A 122 7.75 -3.37 12.41
N PRO A 123 7.40 -4.66 12.54
CA PRO A 123 8.37 -5.73 12.76
C PRO A 123 9.44 -5.74 11.68
N ALA A 124 10.67 -6.16 12.00
CA ALA A 124 11.82 -6.09 11.10
C ALA A 124 11.57 -6.66 9.70
N ALA A 125 10.90 -7.82 9.60
CA ALA A 125 10.56 -8.43 8.31
C ALA A 125 9.64 -7.54 7.45
N PHE A 126 8.70 -6.82 8.06
CA PHE A 126 7.82 -5.88 7.38
C PHE A 126 8.52 -4.57 7.03
N ALA A 127 9.39 -4.09 7.92
CA ALA A 127 10.21 -2.91 7.64
C ALA A 127 11.14 -3.14 6.44
N GLN A 128 11.72 -4.35 6.32
CA GLN A 128 12.53 -4.77 5.18
C GLN A 128 11.72 -4.94 3.89
N ALA A 129 10.46 -5.38 3.99
CA ALA A 129 9.57 -5.55 2.86
C ALA A 129 8.86 -4.24 2.45
N ALA A 130 8.97 -3.18 3.25
CA ALA A 130 8.32 -1.91 2.97
C ALA A 130 8.75 -1.36 1.60
N ILE A 131 7.77 -0.95 0.81
CA ILE A 131 7.93 -0.51 -0.57
C ILE A 131 8.72 0.82 -0.59
N PRO A 132 9.78 0.95 -1.41
CA PRO A 132 10.50 2.21 -1.52
C PRO A 132 9.59 3.36 -1.95
N LEU A 133 9.71 4.54 -1.32
CA LEU A 133 8.96 5.74 -1.68
C LEU A 133 9.10 6.09 -3.18
N GLY A 134 10.27 5.82 -3.77
CA GLY A 134 10.54 6.03 -5.19
C GLY A 134 9.66 5.21 -6.14
N TRP A 135 9.03 4.13 -5.67
CA TRP A 135 8.16 3.28 -6.48
C TRP A 135 6.71 3.79 -6.58
N LEU A 136 6.36 4.86 -5.89
CA LEU A 136 5.06 5.53 -6.07
C LEU A 136 5.05 6.25 -7.41
N ALA A 137 4.11 5.93 -8.28
CA ALA A 137 3.97 6.52 -9.61
C ALA A 137 3.46 7.97 -9.54
N ASP A 138 3.88 8.77 -10.50
CA ASP A 138 3.46 10.14 -10.76
C ASP A 138 3.19 10.34 -12.26
N ASP A 139 2.87 11.56 -12.69
CA ASP A 139 2.65 11.89 -14.12
C ASP A 139 3.82 11.42 -14.99
N THR A 140 5.06 11.70 -14.57
CA THR A 140 6.27 11.30 -15.31
C THR A 140 6.40 9.80 -15.44
N THR A 141 5.97 9.04 -14.42
CA THR A 141 6.01 7.57 -14.44
C THR A 141 5.02 7.01 -15.46
N PHE A 142 3.78 7.52 -15.46
CA PHE A 142 2.76 7.10 -16.43
C PHE A 142 3.19 7.42 -17.87
N ASP A 143 3.70 8.62 -18.12
CA ASP A 143 4.16 9.05 -19.44
C ASP A 143 5.38 8.25 -19.91
N ARG A 144 6.40 8.10 -19.04
CA ARG A 144 7.64 7.37 -19.36
C ARG A 144 7.36 5.93 -19.76
N TRP A 145 6.51 5.27 -19.04
CA TRP A 145 6.19 3.87 -19.26
C TRP A 145 4.98 3.67 -20.18
N ARG A 146 4.40 4.78 -20.67
CA ARG A 146 3.25 4.77 -21.59
C ARG A 146 2.11 3.91 -21.06
N VAL A 147 1.78 4.10 -19.79
CA VAL A 147 0.69 3.38 -19.12
C VAL A 147 -0.65 3.91 -19.59
N GLY A 148 -1.56 3.02 -19.98
CA GLY A 148 -2.82 3.44 -20.58
C GLY A 148 -3.92 2.39 -20.49
N PRO A 149 -5.10 2.70 -21.10
CA PRO A 149 -6.24 1.79 -21.11
C PRO A 149 -5.89 0.42 -21.69
N GLY A 150 -6.36 -0.64 -21.04
CA GLY A 150 -6.06 -2.02 -21.39
C GLY A 150 -4.78 -2.59 -20.77
N ASP A 151 -3.89 -1.76 -20.21
CA ASP A 151 -2.77 -2.26 -19.42
C ASP A 151 -3.28 -2.99 -18.18
N GLU A 152 -2.62 -4.10 -17.88
CA GLU A 152 -2.97 -4.95 -16.76
C GLU A 152 -2.30 -4.45 -15.48
N LEU A 153 -3.07 -4.30 -14.41
CA LEU A 153 -2.59 -3.96 -13.09
C LEU A 153 -3.05 -5.02 -12.08
N MET A 154 -2.27 -5.17 -11.03
CA MET A 154 -2.58 -6.03 -9.91
C MET A 154 -3.01 -5.19 -8.71
N ALA A 155 -3.86 -5.78 -7.86
CA ALA A 155 -4.24 -5.22 -6.58
C ALA A 155 -4.15 -6.28 -5.47
N LEU A 156 -3.77 -5.86 -4.27
CA LEU A 156 -3.72 -6.72 -3.09
C LEU A 156 -4.75 -6.24 -2.07
N GLY A 157 -5.42 -7.17 -1.40
CA GLY A 157 -6.37 -6.80 -0.37
C GLY A 157 -6.96 -7.97 0.41
N TYR A 158 -7.90 -7.63 1.28
CA TYR A 158 -8.60 -8.55 2.17
C TYR A 158 -10.12 -8.45 1.98
N PRO A 159 -10.66 -8.92 0.82
CA PRO A 159 -12.07 -8.82 0.51
C PRO A 159 -12.90 -9.51 1.61
N HIS A 160 -13.89 -8.81 2.16
CA HIS A 160 -14.70 -9.26 3.31
C HIS A 160 -13.88 -9.74 4.52
N GLY A 161 -12.62 -9.27 4.65
CA GLY A 161 -11.70 -9.72 5.68
C GLY A 161 -11.11 -11.12 5.44
N LEU A 162 -11.29 -11.68 4.26
CA LEU A 162 -10.70 -12.95 3.88
C LEU A 162 -9.21 -12.79 3.56
N SER A 163 -8.45 -13.80 3.93
CA SER A 163 -7.04 -13.96 3.58
C SER A 163 -6.87 -15.14 2.61
N ALA A 164 -5.82 -15.12 1.82
CA ALA A 164 -5.49 -16.22 0.91
C ALA A 164 -5.23 -17.56 1.65
N ASN A 165 -4.83 -17.47 2.92
CA ASN A 165 -4.59 -18.63 3.80
C ASN A 165 -4.66 -18.24 5.27
N LYS A 166 -4.53 -19.24 6.17
CA LYS A 166 -4.60 -19.05 7.64
C LYS A 166 -3.45 -18.18 8.19
N ALA A 167 -2.38 -18.00 7.44
CA ALA A 167 -1.26 -17.13 7.83
C ALA A 167 -1.55 -15.63 7.58
N GLY A 168 -2.70 -15.28 7.02
CA GLY A 168 -3.12 -13.89 6.85
C GLY A 168 -2.50 -13.18 5.65
N PHE A 169 -2.15 -13.90 4.58
CA PHE A 169 -1.67 -13.28 3.35
C PHE A 169 -2.81 -12.63 2.57
N PRO A 170 -2.56 -11.48 1.91
CA PRO A 170 -3.57 -10.81 1.09
C PRO A 170 -3.93 -11.65 -0.13
N ILE A 171 -5.10 -11.38 -0.70
CA ILE A 171 -5.56 -11.95 -1.95
C ILE A 171 -5.10 -11.03 -3.09
N LEU A 172 -4.42 -11.60 -4.08
CA LEU A 172 -4.01 -10.93 -5.31
C LEU A 172 -5.17 -10.93 -6.29
N ARG A 173 -5.44 -9.76 -6.87
CA ARG A 173 -6.42 -9.55 -7.92
C ARG A 173 -5.72 -8.95 -9.14
N LEU A 174 -6.31 -9.18 -10.30
CA LEU A 174 -5.84 -8.70 -11.58
C LEU A 174 -6.99 -7.97 -12.29
N GLY A 175 -6.70 -6.82 -12.88
CA GLY A 175 -7.65 -6.05 -13.66
C GLY A 175 -6.96 -5.18 -14.69
N ARG A 176 -7.74 -4.63 -15.62
CA ARG A 176 -7.22 -3.74 -16.67
C ARG A 176 -7.69 -2.32 -16.45
N ILE A 177 -6.85 -1.36 -16.81
CA ILE A 177 -7.23 0.05 -16.81
C ILE A 177 -8.39 0.23 -17.80
N SER A 178 -9.52 0.71 -17.28
CA SER A 178 -10.78 0.86 -18.01
C SER A 178 -11.25 2.31 -18.12
N SER A 179 -10.34 3.28 -17.90
CA SER A 179 -10.65 4.71 -18.03
C SER A 179 -9.56 5.47 -18.78
N TRP A 180 -9.90 6.65 -19.29
CA TRP A 180 -9.03 7.58 -19.98
C TRP A 180 -9.58 9.01 -19.88
N PRO A 181 -8.75 10.08 -19.78
CA PRO A 181 -7.29 10.09 -19.58
C PRO A 181 -6.84 9.68 -18.17
N LEU A 182 -5.54 9.37 -17.99
CA LEU A 182 -4.92 9.08 -16.71
C LEU A 182 -4.08 10.25 -16.18
N THR A 183 -3.55 11.05 -17.12
CA THR A 183 -2.70 12.21 -16.87
C THR A 183 -3.23 13.42 -17.61
N PRO A 184 -2.97 14.66 -17.18
CA PRO A 184 -2.31 15.02 -15.91
C PRO A 184 -3.15 14.62 -14.69
N ILE A 185 -2.49 14.05 -13.66
CA ILE A 185 -3.16 13.51 -12.45
C ILE A 185 -4.01 14.58 -11.73
N ARG A 186 -3.60 15.86 -11.78
CA ARG A 186 -4.38 16.97 -11.22
C ARG A 186 -5.78 17.11 -11.81
N HIS A 187 -5.95 16.78 -13.09
CA HIS A 187 -7.23 16.86 -13.81
C HIS A 187 -7.98 15.52 -13.76
N PHE A 188 -7.25 14.42 -13.70
CA PHE A 188 -7.79 13.06 -13.65
C PHE A 188 -7.29 12.34 -12.38
N PRO A 189 -7.83 12.71 -11.20
CA PRO A 189 -7.26 12.30 -9.92
C PRO A 189 -7.49 10.84 -9.57
N ILE A 190 -8.34 10.16 -10.31
CA ILE A 190 -8.65 8.74 -10.18
C ILE A 190 -8.65 8.07 -11.54
N PHE A 191 -8.47 6.76 -11.53
CA PHE A 191 -8.72 5.92 -12.70
C PHE A 191 -9.49 4.66 -12.29
N LEU A 192 -10.02 3.96 -13.29
CA LEU A 192 -10.84 2.76 -13.09
C LEU A 192 -10.09 1.51 -13.49
N LEU A 193 -10.33 0.44 -12.74
CA LEU A 193 -9.89 -0.92 -13.07
C LEU A 193 -11.11 -1.82 -13.26
N ASP A 194 -11.08 -2.63 -14.30
CA ASP A 194 -12.06 -3.65 -14.59
C ASP A 194 -11.78 -4.90 -13.74
N PHE A 195 -12.30 -4.91 -12.52
CA PHE A 195 -12.40 -6.08 -11.64
C PHE A 195 -13.35 -5.81 -10.47
N ALA A 196 -13.99 -6.87 -10.00
CA ALA A 196 -14.87 -6.77 -8.83
C ALA A 196 -14.12 -6.35 -7.57
N VAL A 197 -14.60 -5.31 -6.93
CA VAL A 197 -14.11 -4.82 -5.64
C VAL A 197 -15.11 -5.21 -4.56
N SER A 198 -14.61 -5.59 -3.40
CA SER A 198 -15.44 -5.92 -2.24
C SER A 198 -15.00 -5.11 -1.03
N GLN A 199 -15.90 -4.93 -0.07
CA GLN A 199 -15.57 -4.34 1.22
C GLN A 199 -14.33 -5.04 1.81
N GLY A 200 -13.36 -4.26 2.30
CA GLY A 200 -12.10 -4.76 2.83
C GLY A 200 -10.93 -4.68 1.83
N ASN A 201 -11.18 -4.53 0.52
CA ASN A 201 -10.12 -4.24 -0.45
C ASN A 201 -9.63 -2.80 -0.37
N SER A 202 -10.46 -1.87 0.13
CA SER A 202 -10.13 -0.45 0.27
C SER A 202 -8.82 -0.25 1.04
N GLY A 203 -7.96 0.61 0.51
CA GLY A 203 -6.63 0.90 1.03
C GLY A 203 -5.53 -0.01 0.48
N GLY A 204 -5.87 -1.02 -0.33
CA GLY A 204 -4.90 -1.90 -0.97
C GLY A 204 -4.08 -1.23 -2.06
N PRO A 205 -2.81 -1.64 -2.25
CA PRO A 205 -1.97 -1.13 -3.31
C PRO A 205 -2.45 -1.63 -4.66
N VAL A 206 -2.49 -0.73 -5.64
CA VAL A 206 -2.66 -1.05 -7.06
C VAL A 206 -1.32 -0.82 -7.74
N PHE A 207 -0.82 -1.81 -8.47
CA PHE A 207 0.54 -1.81 -8.98
C PHE A 207 0.68 -2.62 -10.27
N TRP A 208 1.78 -2.39 -10.98
CA TRP A 208 2.27 -3.31 -11.99
C TRP A 208 3.70 -3.74 -11.70
N THR A 209 4.09 -4.84 -12.28
CA THR A 209 5.44 -5.37 -12.21
C THR A 209 6.01 -5.56 -13.63
N PRO A 210 7.33 -5.69 -13.79
CA PRO A 210 7.93 -6.00 -15.10
C PRO A 210 7.42 -7.29 -15.75
N ALA A 211 6.79 -8.18 -14.96
CA ALA A 211 6.26 -9.45 -15.45
C ALA A 211 4.83 -9.36 -16.01
N VAL A 212 4.16 -8.20 -15.88
CA VAL A 212 2.80 -8.00 -16.40
C VAL A 212 2.85 -7.84 -17.91
N ASP A 213 1.94 -8.52 -18.62
CA ASP A 213 1.80 -8.40 -20.06
C ASP A 213 1.36 -6.98 -20.44
N ARG A 214 2.07 -6.42 -21.41
CA ARG A 214 1.83 -5.11 -21.95
C ARG A 214 1.69 -5.16 -23.47
N LEU A 215 1.11 -4.10 -24.02
CA LEU A 215 0.99 -3.95 -25.47
C LEU A 215 2.36 -4.09 -26.14
N PRO A 216 2.45 -4.72 -27.32
CA PRO A 216 3.70 -4.87 -28.04
C PRO A 216 4.41 -3.52 -28.27
N GLY A 217 5.70 -3.47 -27.91
CA GLY A 217 6.50 -2.25 -28.03
C GLY A 217 6.34 -1.22 -26.89
N ALA A 218 5.51 -1.52 -25.87
CA ALA A 218 5.49 -0.73 -24.65
C ALA A 218 6.77 -0.95 -23.85
N PRO A 219 7.40 0.10 -23.28
CA PRO A 219 8.60 -0.05 -22.46
C PRO A 219 8.25 -0.79 -21.16
N THR A 220 9.17 -1.64 -20.70
CA THR A 220 9.02 -2.39 -19.45
C THR A 220 9.88 -1.77 -18.36
N PRO A 221 9.32 -1.40 -17.20
CA PRO A 221 10.10 -0.90 -16.08
C PRO A 221 10.97 -2.01 -15.47
N ASP A 222 12.05 -1.61 -14.81
CA ASP A 222 13.01 -2.49 -14.13
C ASP A 222 12.60 -2.89 -12.71
N HIS A 223 11.59 -2.23 -12.16
CA HIS A 223 11.02 -2.52 -10.83
C HIS A 223 9.49 -2.28 -10.83
N PRO A 224 8.76 -2.78 -9.84
CA PRO A 224 7.34 -2.50 -9.69
C PRO A 224 7.09 -1.01 -9.44
N TYR A 225 5.92 -0.53 -9.88
CA TYR A 225 5.41 0.78 -9.53
C TYR A 225 4.04 0.64 -8.86
N ILE A 226 3.84 1.39 -7.78
CA ILE A 226 2.52 1.56 -7.19
C ILE A 226 1.80 2.64 -7.99
N ALA A 227 0.79 2.23 -8.74
CA ALA A 227 -0.04 3.13 -9.54
C ALA A 227 -1.00 3.95 -8.67
N GLY A 228 -1.49 3.35 -7.57
CA GLY A 228 -2.42 4.03 -6.68
C GLY A 228 -2.90 3.18 -5.52
N VAL A 229 -3.91 3.71 -4.85
CA VAL A 229 -4.63 3.09 -3.73
C VAL A 229 -6.04 2.76 -4.17
N LEU A 230 -6.48 1.54 -3.97
CA LEU A 230 -7.86 1.13 -4.23
C LEU A 230 -8.77 1.76 -3.16
N VAL A 231 -9.74 2.58 -3.59
CA VAL A 231 -10.55 3.35 -2.64
C VAL A 231 -12.01 2.90 -2.57
N GLN A 232 -12.63 2.49 -3.67
CA GLN A 232 -14.01 2.02 -3.67
C GLN A 232 -14.36 1.22 -4.91
N GLU A 233 -15.56 0.64 -4.92
CA GLU A 233 -16.24 0.11 -6.11
C GLU A 233 -17.19 1.17 -6.67
N VAL A 234 -17.31 1.22 -7.99
CA VAL A 234 -18.33 2.05 -8.64
C VAL A 234 -19.69 1.40 -8.43
N GLN A 235 -20.63 2.16 -7.85
CA GLN A 235 -22.01 1.73 -7.66
C GLN A 235 -22.89 2.30 -8.79
N GLY A 236 -23.70 1.46 -9.39
CA GLY A 236 -24.64 1.85 -10.45
C GLY A 236 -26.01 1.21 -10.24
N GLY A 237 -27.06 2.03 -10.06
CA GLY A 237 -28.43 1.52 -9.93
C GLY A 237 -28.69 0.59 -8.74
N GLY A 238 -27.84 0.60 -7.71
CA GLY A 238 -27.94 -0.28 -6.54
C GLY A 238 -27.15 -1.58 -6.66
N GLU A 239 -26.51 -1.83 -7.78
CA GLU A 239 -25.59 -2.95 -8.02
C GLU A 239 -24.16 -2.46 -8.20
N GLY A 240 -23.18 -3.24 -7.76
CA GLY A 240 -21.76 -3.01 -8.05
C GLY A 240 -21.50 -3.22 -9.54
N LEU A 241 -20.75 -2.31 -10.17
CA LEU A 241 -20.40 -2.42 -11.60
C LEU A 241 -19.13 -3.23 -11.84
N GLU A 242 -18.60 -3.87 -10.80
CA GLU A 242 -17.33 -4.60 -10.88
C GLU A 242 -16.16 -3.73 -11.38
N LEU A 243 -16.23 -2.42 -11.08
CA LEU A 243 -15.19 -1.44 -11.41
C LEU A 243 -14.56 -0.89 -10.13
N GLY A 244 -13.25 -1.06 -10.01
CA GLY A 244 -12.47 -0.50 -8.93
C GLY A 244 -12.05 0.94 -9.19
N VAL A 245 -12.28 1.83 -8.23
CA VAL A 245 -11.78 3.22 -8.25
C VAL A 245 -10.43 3.28 -7.57
N VAL A 246 -9.44 3.82 -8.26
CA VAL A 246 -8.07 3.96 -7.78
C VAL A 246 -7.68 5.43 -7.67
N ALA A 247 -7.29 5.87 -6.48
CA ALA A 247 -6.64 7.17 -6.29
C ALA A 247 -5.15 7.04 -6.65
N HIS A 248 -4.63 7.95 -7.47
CA HIS A 248 -3.23 7.90 -7.92
C HIS A 248 -2.23 7.93 -6.76
N ALA A 249 -1.12 7.20 -6.90
CA ALA A 249 -0.06 7.11 -5.90
C ALA A 249 0.65 8.45 -5.62
N GLN A 250 0.54 9.42 -6.51
CA GLN A 250 1.00 10.78 -6.26
C GLN A 250 0.39 11.35 -4.97
N TYR A 251 -0.89 11.09 -4.69
CA TYR A 251 -1.55 11.55 -3.47
C TYR A 251 -1.03 10.88 -2.19
N VAL A 252 -0.42 9.71 -2.31
CA VAL A 252 0.33 9.09 -1.19
C VAL A 252 1.59 9.89 -0.90
N ARG A 253 2.35 10.33 -1.93
CA ARG A 253 3.52 11.20 -1.76
C ARG A 253 3.13 12.51 -1.08
N GLU A 254 2.04 13.12 -1.54
CA GLU A 254 1.53 14.38 -0.98
C GLU A 254 1.08 14.21 0.48
N ALA A 255 0.39 13.11 0.82
CA ALA A 255 0.00 12.81 2.19
C ALA A 255 1.22 12.56 3.10
N ILE A 256 2.28 11.89 2.61
CA ILE A 256 3.54 11.72 3.35
C ILE A 256 4.23 13.07 3.58
N ALA A 257 4.24 13.96 2.59
CA ALA A 257 4.78 15.32 2.76
C ALA A 257 3.99 16.14 3.80
N LEU A 258 2.68 15.97 3.88
CA LEU A 258 1.85 16.57 4.93
C LEU A 258 2.16 15.98 6.32
N LEU A 259 2.39 14.68 6.41
CA LEU A 259 2.82 14.02 7.64
C LEU A 259 4.16 14.61 8.13
N ASP A 260 5.11 14.87 7.23
CA ASP A 260 6.39 15.50 7.57
C ASP A 260 6.22 16.92 8.11
N GLN A 261 5.30 17.70 7.55
CA GLN A 261 5.02 19.05 8.01
C GLN A 261 4.37 19.06 9.40
N SER A 262 3.44 18.14 9.68
CA SER A 262 2.77 18.04 10.97
C SER A 262 3.70 17.65 12.12
N THR A 263 4.72 16.85 11.81
CA THR A 263 5.75 16.45 12.79
C THR A 263 6.87 17.46 12.95
N ALA A 264 7.05 18.38 12.00
CA ALA A 264 8.06 19.43 12.03
C ALA A 264 7.59 20.74 12.68
N ALA A 265 6.28 20.91 12.99
CA ALA A 265 5.75 22.07 13.69
C ALA A 265 6.17 22.01 15.19
N PRO A 266 7.19 22.78 15.65
CA PRO A 266 7.68 22.68 17.01
C PRO A 266 6.88 23.60 17.94
N GLU A 267 6.69 23.20 19.17
CA GLU A 267 6.62 23.92 20.43
C GLU A 267 7.01 25.43 20.48
N THR A 268 6.58 26.25 19.53
CA THR A 268 6.93 27.67 19.50
C THR A 268 5.81 28.59 20.01
N GLN A 269 4.89 28.09 20.86
CA GLN A 269 3.88 28.94 21.49
C GLN A 269 3.79 28.82 23.02
N SER A 270 4.89 28.60 23.73
CA SER A 270 4.89 28.65 25.22
C SER A 270 5.93 29.60 25.82
N LYS A 271 6.40 30.63 25.12
CA LYS A 271 7.31 31.65 25.70
C LYS A 271 6.97 33.09 25.35
N ALA A 272 5.69 33.44 25.38
CA ALA A 272 5.27 34.84 25.29
C ALA A 272 4.12 35.14 26.25
N ALA A 273 4.27 34.75 27.53
CA ALA A 273 3.43 35.22 28.64
C ALA A 273 4.18 34.99 29.95
N GLN A 274 5.21 35.75 30.19
CA GLN A 274 5.70 36.13 31.53
C GLN A 274 6.20 37.56 31.45
#